data_b04eb45c524337f49c721e199f0e1570
#
_entry.id   b04eb45c524337f49c721e199f0e1570
#
_cell.length_a   1.000
_cell.length_b   1.000
_cell.length_c   1.000
_cell.angle_alpha   90.00
_cell.angle_beta   90.00
_cell.angle_gamma   90.00
#
_symmetry.space_group_name_H-M   'P 1'
#
loop_
_entity.id
_entity.type
_entity.pdbx_description
1 polymer ?
#
loop_
_entity_poly.entity_id
_entity_poly.type
_entity_poly.pdbx_seq_one_letter_code
_entity_poly.pdbx_strand_id
1 'polypeptide(L)'
;MTLLEMKKKVLGMIEEVNPESEHLTDDPDIATKFKEVTNQIMFELARFKKIPEYFEMEVNEGDLLKLADFEKECGYEIYQVNVICGVRYVPKGNGTIFKILESGTAEIDVFIYPERITEKTKDSYEFELTNDVLEIMPYGIAGDLLKSDISTEYGSIYATRYESMLQTLDPRYHMASVYVDGGVDI
;
A
#
# COMPACT_ATOMS: atom_id res chain seq x y z
N MET A 1 -2.00 -12.48 -8.58
CA MET A 1 -3.34 -12.85 -8.00
C MET A 1 -4.32 -11.78 -8.41
N THR A 2 -5.45 -12.18 -9.00
CA THR A 2 -6.52 -11.26 -9.39
C THR A 2 -7.49 -10.98 -8.24
N LEU A 3 -8.28 -9.92 -8.36
CA LEU A 3 -9.34 -9.60 -7.39
C LEU A 3 -10.35 -10.74 -7.27
N LEU A 4 -10.71 -11.39 -8.38
CA LEU A 4 -11.59 -12.56 -8.39
C LEU A 4 -11.01 -13.75 -7.61
N GLU A 5 -9.71 -14.02 -7.79
CA GLU A 5 -9.03 -15.10 -7.05
C GLU A 5 -8.96 -14.80 -5.56
N MET A 6 -8.71 -13.52 -5.20
CA MET A 6 -8.72 -13.06 -3.80
C MET A 6 -10.11 -13.25 -3.18
N LYS A 7 -11.17 -12.81 -3.86
CA LYS A 7 -12.57 -13.01 -3.42
C LYS A 7 -12.87 -14.48 -3.17
N LYS A 8 -12.58 -15.34 -4.15
CA LYS A 8 -12.82 -16.79 -4.02
C LYS A 8 -12.07 -17.40 -2.85
N LYS A 9 -10.80 -17.00 -2.67
CA LYS A 9 -9.97 -17.51 -1.58
C LYS A 9 -10.50 -17.08 -0.21
N VAL A 10 -10.79 -15.79 -0.02
CA VAL A 10 -11.30 -15.26 1.25
C VAL A 10 -12.68 -15.83 1.59
N LEU A 11 -13.64 -15.78 0.64
CA LEU A 11 -14.98 -16.30 0.86
C LEU A 11 -14.97 -17.80 1.11
N GLY A 12 -14.07 -18.55 0.46
CA GLY A 12 -13.85 -19.98 0.74
C GLY A 12 -13.32 -20.23 2.15
N MET A 13 -12.47 -19.35 2.68
CA MET A 13 -11.97 -19.49 4.06
C MET A 13 -13.05 -19.27 5.12
N ILE A 14 -14.03 -18.40 4.84
CA ILE A 14 -15.14 -18.11 5.74
C ILE A 14 -16.44 -18.88 5.43
N GLU A 15 -16.36 -19.83 4.50
CA GLU A 15 -17.49 -20.70 4.09
C GLU A 15 -18.69 -19.98 3.47
N GLU A 16 -18.48 -18.78 2.89
CA GLU A 16 -19.52 -17.90 2.33
C GLU A 16 -19.50 -17.84 0.78
N VAL A 17 -18.93 -18.85 0.10
CA VAL A 17 -18.88 -18.86 -1.37
C VAL A 17 -20.19 -19.31 -1.97
N ASN A 18 -20.85 -18.43 -2.73
CA ASN A 18 -21.90 -18.79 -3.66
C ASN A 18 -21.52 -18.41 -5.10
N PRO A 19 -21.14 -19.40 -5.97
CA PRO A 19 -20.74 -19.11 -7.34
C PRO A 19 -21.85 -18.57 -8.24
N GLU A 20 -23.12 -18.72 -7.85
CA GLU A 20 -24.30 -18.25 -8.58
C GLU A 20 -24.65 -16.78 -8.23
N SER A 21 -24.12 -16.28 -7.13
CA SER A 21 -24.35 -14.89 -6.70
C SER A 21 -23.43 -13.93 -7.47
N GLU A 22 -23.94 -12.74 -7.82
CA GLU A 22 -23.19 -11.67 -8.49
C GLU A 22 -21.91 -11.26 -7.71
N HIS A 23 -21.96 -11.34 -6.40
CA HIS A 23 -20.83 -10.96 -5.52
C HIS A 23 -20.07 -12.18 -4.97
N LEU A 24 -20.37 -13.38 -5.44
CA LEU A 24 -19.86 -14.67 -4.93
C LEU A 24 -20.26 -14.98 -3.47
N THR A 25 -21.16 -14.24 -2.89
CA THR A 25 -21.74 -14.47 -1.57
C THR A 25 -23.20 -14.01 -1.54
N ASP A 26 -24.03 -14.66 -0.73
CA ASP A 26 -25.41 -14.25 -0.48
C ASP A 26 -25.53 -13.29 0.72
N ASP A 27 -24.45 -13.10 1.48
CA ASP A 27 -24.41 -12.17 2.60
C ASP A 27 -24.16 -10.73 2.09
N PRO A 28 -25.18 -9.83 2.19
CA PRO A 28 -25.05 -8.45 1.70
C PRO A 28 -24.05 -7.63 2.52
N ASP A 29 -23.83 -7.96 3.78
CA ASP A 29 -22.88 -7.29 4.67
C ASP A 29 -21.44 -7.62 4.22
N ILE A 30 -21.16 -8.88 3.95
CA ILE A 30 -19.87 -9.33 3.44
C ILE A 30 -19.62 -8.70 2.06
N ALA A 31 -20.60 -8.77 1.14
CA ALA A 31 -20.49 -8.18 -0.20
C ALA A 31 -20.14 -6.68 -0.15
N THR A 32 -20.77 -5.94 0.75
CA THR A 32 -20.56 -4.49 0.93
C THR A 32 -19.21 -4.18 1.53
N LYS A 33 -18.80 -4.90 2.58
CA LYS A 33 -17.56 -4.64 3.34
C LYS A 33 -16.31 -5.14 2.63
N PHE A 34 -16.42 -6.13 1.74
CA PHE A 34 -15.27 -6.82 1.16
C PHE A 34 -14.23 -5.86 0.54
N LYS A 35 -14.68 -4.88 -0.25
CA LYS A 35 -13.79 -3.93 -0.93
C LYS A 35 -13.09 -3.00 0.07
N GLU A 36 -13.82 -2.51 1.04
CA GLU A 36 -13.29 -1.60 2.06
C GLU A 36 -12.24 -2.30 2.92
N VAL A 37 -12.55 -3.49 3.42
CA VAL A 37 -11.62 -4.33 4.18
C VAL A 37 -10.40 -4.71 3.33
N THR A 38 -10.61 -5.06 2.05
CA THR A 38 -9.51 -5.37 1.14
C THR A 38 -8.56 -4.17 0.98
N ASN A 39 -9.08 -2.96 0.78
CA ASN A 39 -8.28 -1.74 0.71
C ASN A 39 -7.52 -1.47 2.01
N GLN A 40 -8.18 -1.63 3.15
CA GLN A 40 -7.57 -1.42 4.47
C GLN A 40 -6.36 -2.35 4.66
N ILE A 41 -6.54 -3.65 4.46
CA ILE A 41 -5.47 -4.64 4.61
C ILE A 41 -4.37 -4.43 3.56
N MET A 42 -4.73 -4.12 2.32
CA MET A 42 -3.78 -3.84 1.25
C MET A 42 -2.89 -2.64 1.57
N PHE A 43 -3.45 -1.56 2.11
CA PHE A 43 -2.69 -0.37 2.50
C PHE A 43 -1.85 -0.59 3.75
N GLU A 44 -2.32 -1.39 4.70
CA GLU A 44 -1.52 -1.80 5.85
C GLU A 44 -0.28 -2.59 5.39
N LEU A 45 -0.48 -3.58 4.54
CA LEU A 45 0.60 -4.39 3.99
C LEU A 45 1.58 -3.58 3.14
N ALA A 46 1.10 -2.61 2.35
CA ALA A 46 1.93 -1.70 1.58
C ALA A 46 2.81 -0.80 2.46
N ARG A 47 2.33 -0.40 3.65
CA ARG A 47 3.16 0.32 4.63
C ARG A 47 4.20 -0.58 5.28
N PHE A 48 3.87 -1.84 5.49
CA PHE A 48 4.78 -2.82 6.08
C PHE A 48 5.86 -3.24 5.08
N LYS A 49 5.47 -3.69 3.90
CA LYS A 49 6.37 -3.97 2.78
C LYS A 49 6.26 -2.88 1.74
N LYS A 50 7.11 -1.87 1.90
CA LYS A 50 7.10 -0.63 1.14
C LYS A 50 7.16 -0.88 -0.38
N ILE A 51 6.32 -0.15 -1.13
CA ILE A 51 6.32 -0.13 -2.59
C ILE A 51 7.04 1.15 -3.02
N PRO A 52 8.26 1.04 -3.56
CA PRO A 52 9.01 2.21 -4.02
C PRO A 52 8.54 2.67 -5.40
N GLU A 53 8.50 3.97 -5.60
CA GLU A 53 8.30 4.60 -6.91
C GLU A 53 9.31 5.73 -7.08
N TYR A 54 9.80 5.91 -8.30
CA TYR A 54 10.80 6.91 -8.65
C TYR A 54 10.31 7.78 -9.81
N PHE A 55 10.56 9.09 -9.69
CA PHE A 55 10.28 10.04 -10.78
C PHE A 55 11.19 11.27 -10.65
N GLU A 56 11.28 12.02 -11.75
CA GLU A 56 12.02 13.27 -11.82
C GLU A 56 11.07 14.44 -12.04
N MET A 57 11.38 15.59 -11.45
CA MET A 57 10.64 16.82 -11.70
C MET A 57 11.53 18.04 -11.69
N GLU A 58 11.22 19.02 -12.56
CA GLU A 58 11.88 20.31 -12.56
C GLU A 58 11.34 21.18 -11.42
N VAL A 59 12.25 21.76 -10.64
CA VAL A 59 11.92 22.60 -9.49
C VAL A 59 12.70 23.91 -9.51
N ASN A 60 12.13 24.94 -8.89
CA ASN A 60 12.76 26.24 -8.79
C ASN A 60 13.11 26.58 -7.36
N GLU A 61 14.17 27.39 -7.18
CA GLU A 61 14.50 27.93 -5.87
C GLU A 61 13.32 28.70 -5.28
N GLY A 62 12.99 28.38 -4.03
CA GLY A 62 11.86 28.97 -3.28
C GLY A 62 10.58 28.16 -3.35
N ASP A 63 10.46 27.17 -4.23
CA ASP A 63 9.28 26.30 -4.30
C ASP A 63 9.01 25.61 -2.96
N LEU A 64 7.72 25.43 -2.67
CA LEU A 64 7.21 24.70 -1.51
C LEU A 64 6.43 23.48 -2.01
N LEU A 65 7.13 22.38 -2.18
CA LEU A 65 6.54 21.12 -2.65
C LEU A 65 5.82 20.41 -1.51
N LYS A 66 4.63 19.89 -1.79
CA LYS A 66 3.81 19.08 -0.88
C LYS A 66 3.66 17.66 -1.45
N LEU A 67 3.21 16.72 -0.64
CA LEU A 67 2.90 15.37 -1.12
C LEU A 67 1.95 15.38 -2.32
N ALA A 68 0.92 16.25 -2.31
CA ALA A 68 -0.02 16.36 -3.41
C ALA A 68 0.62 16.81 -4.76
N ASP A 69 1.73 17.54 -4.72
CA ASP A 69 2.46 17.92 -5.93
C ASP A 69 3.19 16.70 -6.50
N PHE A 70 3.76 15.87 -5.63
CA PHE A 70 4.41 14.61 -6.01
C PHE A 70 3.40 13.58 -6.52
N GLU A 71 2.24 13.43 -5.85
CA GLU A 71 1.14 12.55 -6.29
C GLU A 71 0.63 12.90 -7.68
N LYS A 72 0.57 14.20 -7.99
CA LYS A 72 0.16 14.68 -9.32
C LYS A 72 1.18 14.27 -10.41
N GLU A 73 2.46 14.27 -10.07
CA GLU A 73 3.53 13.94 -11.02
C GLU A 73 3.66 12.43 -11.21
N CYS A 74 3.70 11.65 -10.12
CA CYS A 74 3.85 10.19 -10.21
C CYS A 74 2.54 9.45 -10.54
N GLY A 75 1.38 10.04 -10.27
CA GLY A 75 0.06 9.44 -10.52
C GLY A 75 -0.43 8.46 -9.44
N TYR A 76 0.29 8.31 -8.35
CA TYR A 76 -0.05 7.41 -7.24
C TYR A 76 -0.29 8.17 -5.93
N GLU A 77 -1.07 7.59 -5.02
CA GLU A 77 -1.22 8.09 -3.65
C GLU A 77 0.06 7.79 -2.85
N ILE A 78 0.73 8.85 -2.35
CA ILE A 78 2.01 8.76 -1.65
C ILE A 78 1.79 8.84 -0.14
N TYR A 79 2.35 7.90 0.62
CA TYR A 79 2.31 8.00 2.07
C TYR A 79 3.63 8.46 2.71
N GLN A 80 4.73 8.38 1.97
CA GLN A 80 6.04 8.82 2.48
C GLN A 80 6.98 9.19 1.34
N VAL A 81 7.67 10.33 1.46
CA VAL A 81 8.86 10.63 0.65
C VAL A 81 10.06 9.95 1.31
N ASN A 82 10.79 9.16 0.55
CA ASN A 82 11.97 8.46 1.02
C ASN A 82 13.22 9.34 0.90
N VAL A 83 13.51 9.83 -0.30
CA VAL A 83 14.66 10.69 -0.56
C VAL A 83 14.36 11.66 -1.72
N ILE A 84 14.99 12.83 -1.68
CA ILE A 84 15.05 13.79 -2.79
C ILE A 84 16.53 14.05 -3.05
N CYS A 85 16.97 13.83 -4.31
CA CYS A 85 18.33 14.06 -4.78
C CYS A 85 18.34 15.13 -5.88
N GLY A 86 19.54 15.51 -6.34
CA GLY A 86 19.73 16.44 -7.47
C GLY A 86 19.57 17.93 -7.12
N VAL A 87 18.90 18.26 -6.01
CA VAL A 87 18.69 19.64 -5.55
C VAL A 87 18.82 19.75 -4.03
N ARG A 88 19.15 20.96 -3.55
CA ARG A 88 19.15 21.24 -2.11
C ARG A 88 17.74 21.62 -1.63
N TYR A 89 17.33 21.07 -0.51
CA TYR A 89 16.03 21.36 0.09
C TYR A 89 16.06 21.34 1.62
N VAL A 90 15.02 21.88 2.25
CA VAL A 90 14.77 21.81 3.71
C VAL A 90 13.39 21.22 3.94
N PRO A 91 13.27 20.08 4.65
CA PRO A 91 11.98 19.52 5.03
C PRO A 91 11.31 20.43 6.08
N LYS A 92 9.99 20.60 5.96
CA LYS A 92 9.12 21.33 6.88
C LYS A 92 7.87 20.51 7.18
N GLY A 93 7.13 20.89 8.21
CA GLY A 93 5.84 20.27 8.52
C GLY A 93 5.93 18.74 8.72
N ASN A 94 6.91 18.28 9.53
CA ASN A 94 7.17 16.86 9.77
C ASN A 94 7.45 16.04 8.49
N GLY A 95 8.10 16.66 7.50
CA GLY A 95 8.46 15.99 6.25
C GLY A 95 7.32 15.91 5.22
N THR A 96 6.28 16.73 5.38
CA THR A 96 5.17 16.80 4.40
C THR A 96 5.29 17.97 3.42
N ILE A 97 6.23 18.90 3.68
CA ILE A 97 6.52 20.06 2.83
C ILE A 97 8.03 20.14 2.66
N PHE A 98 8.47 20.38 1.43
CA PHE A 98 9.88 20.49 1.08
C PHE A 98 10.13 21.86 0.44
N LYS A 99 10.91 22.72 1.14
CA LYS A 99 11.33 24.00 0.58
C LYS A 99 12.59 23.80 -0.25
N ILE A 100 12.51 24.10 -1.53
CA ILE A 100 13.63 24.02 -2.47
C ILE A 100 14.56 25.24 -2.27
N LEU A 101 15.85 24.99 -2.19
CA LEU A 101 16.89 26.00 -2.02
C LEU A 101 17.73 26.23 -3.28
N GLU A 102 17.54 25.42 -4.30
CA GLU A 102 18.30 25.46 -5.54
C GLU A 102 17.44 24.94 -6.70
N SER A 103 17.42 25.65 -7.81
CA SER A 103 16.68 25.23 -9.01
C SER A 103 17.43 24.10 -9.72
N GLY A 104 16.68 23.15 -10.29
CA GLY A 104 17.24 22.02 -11.03
C GLY A 104 16.24 20.89 -11.19
N THR A 105 16.73 19.75 -11.65
CA THR A 105 15.95 18.50 -11.72
C THR A 105 16.08 17.77 -10.40
N ALA A 106 14.94 17.58 -9.71
CA ALA A 106 14.88 16.80 -8.49
C ALA A 106 14.55 15.34 -8.84
N GLU A 107 15.37 14.43 -8.34
CA GLU A 107 15.16 12.98 -8.39
C GLU A 107 14.47 12.56 -7.09
N ILE A 108 13.29 11.97 -7.17
CA ILE A 108 12.43 11.76 -6.01
C ILE A 108 12.06 10.28 -5.90
N ASP A 109 12.46 9.69 -4.77
CA ASP A 109 12.04 8.37 -4.33
C ASP A 109 10.91 8.51 -3.32
N VAL A 110 9.81 7.80 -3.54
CA VAL A 110 8.64 7.78 -2.67
C VAL A 110 8.19 6.37 -2.36
N PHE A 111 7.38 6.24 -1.32
CA PHE A 111 6.61 5.02 -1.06
C PHE A 111 5.14 5.29 -1.30
N ILE A 112 4.53 4.46 -2.14
CA ILE A 112 3.18 4.62 -2.65
C ILE A 112 2.22 3.57 -2.08
N TYR A 113 0.91 3.90 -2.10
CA TYR A 113 -0.13 2.90 -1.99
C TYR A 113 -0.44 2.29 -3.35
N PRO A 114 -0.81 1.00 -3.41
CA PRO A 114 -1.37 0.42 -4.62
C PRO A 114 -2.72 1.05 -4.97
N GLU A 115 -3.16 0.87 -6.21
CA GLU A 115 -4.43 1.41 -6.67
C GLU A 115 -5.60 0.94 -5.79
N ARG A 116 -6.45 1.89 -5.37
CA ARG A 116 -7.62 1.63 -4.53
C ARG A 116 -8.69 0.85 -5.29
N ILE A 117 -9.16 -0.25 -4.72
CA ILE A 117 -10.28 -1.03 -5.24
C ILE A 117 -11.58 -0.23 -5.02
N THR A 118 -12.32 -0.02 -6.11
CA THR A 118 -13.60 0.70 -6.13
C THR A 118 -14.69 -0.16 -6.75
N GLU A 119 -15.92 0.37 -6.82
CA GLU A 119 -17.03 -0.28 -7.53
C GLU A 119 -16.75 -0.48 -9.04
N LYS A 120 -15.84 0.31 -9.60
CA LYS A 120 -15.48 0.24 -11.03
C LYS A 120 -14.32 -0.72 -11.29
N THR A 121 -13.63 -1.19 -10.26
CA THR A 121 -12.50 -2.10 -10.40
C THR A 121 -13.00 -3.46 -10.86
N LYS A 122 -12.46 -3.93 -11.98
CA LYS A 122 -12.85 -5.21 -12.58
C LYS A 122 -12.28 -6.38 -11.77
N ASP A 123 -12.95 -7.51 -11.82
CA ASP A 123 -12.49 -8.75 -11.18
C ASP A 123 -11.16 -9.28 -11.73
N SER A 124 -10.77 -8.84 -12.95
CA SER A 124 -9.48 -9.14 -13.57
C SER A 124 -8.33 -8.23 -13.08
N TYR A 125 -8.58 -7.27 -12.18
CA TYR A 125 -7.55 -6.45 -11.59
C TYR A 125 -6.50 -7.32 -10.89
N GLU A 126 -5.23 -7.09 -11.18
CA GLU A 126 -4.10 -7.77 -10.55
C GLU A 126 -3.49 -6.89 -9.47
N PHE A 127 -3.32 -7.44 -8.27
CA PHE A 127 -2.72 -6.71 -7.18
C PHE A 127 -1.22 -6.44 -7.44
N GLU A 128 -0.82 -5.19 -7.31
CA GLU A 128 0.57 -4.72 -7.45
C GLU A 128 1.39 -4.97 -6.17
N LEU A 129 1.26 -6.15 -5.60
CA LEU A 129 1.91 -6.59 -4.37
C LEU A 129 2.77 -7.82 -4.63
N THR A 130 3.80 -8.00 -3.83
CA THR A 130 4.66 -9.17 -3.92
C THR A 130 3.94 -10.45 -3.47
N ASN A 131 4.37 -11.61 -3.97
CA ASN A 131 3.68 -12.88 -3.70
C ASN A 131 3.61 -13.23 -2.22
N ASP A 132 4.64 -12.92 -1.43
CA ASP A 132 4.66 -13.14 0.02
C ASP A 132 3.59 -12.31 0.74
N VAL A 133 3.34 -11.08 0.29
CA VAL A 133 2.24 -10.22 0.79
C VAL A 133 0.87 -10.80 0.38
N LEU A 134 0.74 -11.22 -0.89
CA LEU A 134 -0.50 -11.81 -1.41
C LEU A 134 -0.88 -13.14 -0.74
N GLU A 135 0.06 -13.86 -0.15
CA GLU A 135 -0.23 -15.05 0.65
C GLU A 135 -0.83 -14.72 2.02
N ILE A 136 -0.46 -13.60 2.61
CA ILE A 136 -0.91 -13.15 3.94
C ILE A 136 -2.24 -12.41 3.88
N MET A 137 -2.45 -11.61 2.84
CA MET A 137 -3.59 -10.72 2.66
C MET A 137 -4.96 -11.39 2.89
N PRO A 138 -5.24 -12.61 2.40
CA PRO A 138 -6.53 -13.27 2.62
C PRO A 138 -6.87 -13.49 4.10
N TYR A 139 -5.87 -13.74 4.94
CA TYR A 139 -6.08 -13.94 6.38
C TYR A 139 -6.50 -12.65 7.09
N GLY A 140 -5.88 -11.52 6.72
CA GLY A 140 -6.27 -10.21 7.23
C GLY A 140 -7.70 -9.86 6.83
N ILE A 141 -8.05 -10.05 5.54
CA ILE A 141 -9.39 -9.77 5.03
C ILE A 141 -10.43 -10.67 5.73
N ALA A 142 -10.19 -11.98 5.83
CA ALA A 142 -11.11 -12.92 6.49
C ALA A 142 -11.31 -12.58 7.97
N GLY A 143 -10.22 -12.24 8.67
CA GLY A 143 -10.28 -11.84 10.07
C GLY A 143 -11.13 -10.59 10.29
N ASP A 144 -10.96 -9.56 9.46
CA ASP A 144 -11.70 -8.30 9.58
C ASP A 144 -13.16 -8.42 9.12
N LEU A 145 -13.46 -9.25 8.12
CA LEU A 145 -14.84 -9.53 7.70
C LEU A 145 -15.65 -10.20 8.82
N LEU A 146 -15.04 -11.15 9.55
CA LEU A 146 -15.68 -11.87 10.65
C LEU A 146 -15.60 -11.16 12.00
N LYS A 147 -14.98 -10.00 12.11
CA LYS A 147 -14.77 -9.26 13.37
C LYS A 147 -16.06 -8.88 14.08
N SER A 148 -17.15 -8.69 13.34
CA SER A 148 -18.48 -8.40 13.89
C SER A 148 -19.28 -9.65 14.26
N ASP A 149 -18.84 -10.84 13.86
CA ASP A 149 -19.50 -12.10 14.20
C ASP A 149 -18.95 -12.64 15.54
N ILE A 150 -19.64 -12.24 16.62
CA ILE A 150 -19.30 -12.64 17.99
C ILE A 150 -19.59 -14.14 18.22
N SER A 151 -20.34 -14.79 17.32
CA SER A 151 -20.79 -16.18 17.47
C SER A 151 -19.71 -17.20 17.08
N THR A 152 -18.68 -16.77 16.34
CA THR A 152 -17.62 -17.67 15.87
C THR A 152 -16.24 -17.22 16.34
N GLU A 153 -15.38 -18.20 16.71
CA GLU A 153 -13.98 -17.94 17.04
C GLU A 153 -13.11 -17.79 15.76
N TYR A 154 -13.68 -18.01 14.57
CA TYR A 154 -12.94 -18.02 13.30
C TYR A 154 -12.28 -16.69 12.98
N GLY A 155 -12.94 -15.57 13.24
CA GLY A 155 -12.36 -14.23 13.05
C GLY A 155 -11.07 -14.04 13.85
N SER A 156 -11.02 -14.49 15.10
CA SER A 156 -9.83 -14.41 15.95
C SER A 156 -8.71 -15.34 15.48
N ILE A 157 -9.06 -16.51 14.94
CA ILE A 157 -8.09 -17.46 14.37
C ILE A 157 -7.40 -16.86 13.14
N TYR A 158 -8.18 -16.26 12.23
CA TYR A 158 -7.61 -15.61 11.04
C TYR A 158 -6.79 -14.37 11.38
N ALA A 159 -7.26 -13.52 12.29
CA ALA A 159 -6.51 -12.37 12.76
C ALA A 159 -5.16 -12.79 13.40
N THR A 160 -5.17 -13.78 14.29
CA THR A 160 -3.94 -14.32 14.91
C THR A 160 -2.99 -14.90 13.86
N ARG A 161 -3.53 -15.59 12.85
CA ARG A 161 -2.73 -16.13 11.75
C ARG A 161 -2.11 -15.01 10.92
N TYR A 162 -2.89 -13.98 10.59
CA TYR A 162 -2.42 -12.78 9.89
C TYR A 162 -1.26 -12.11 10.63
N GLU A 163 -1.43 -11.82 11.92
CA GLU A 163 -0.38 -11.21 12.74
C GLU A 163 0.90 -12.05 12.80
N SER A 164 0.75 -13.37 12.97
CA SER A 164 1.88 -14.30 12.98
C SER A 164 2.66 -14.31 11.66
N MET A 165 1.94 -14.28 10.53
CA MET A 165 2.55 -14.25 9.20
C MET A 165 3.16 -12.88 8.90
N LEU A 166 2.53 -11.79 9.34
CA LEU A 166 3.04 -10.43 9.19
C LEU A 166 4.42 -10.27 9.86
N GLN A 167 4.61 -10.90 11.04
CA GLN A 167 5.91 -10.90 11.73
C GLN A 167 7.01 -11.65 10.96
N THR A 168 6.65 -12.57 10.06
CA THR A 168 7.60 -13.30 9.22
C THR A 168 7.95 -12.59 7.91
N LEU A 169 7.15 -11.58 7.52
CA LEU A 169 7.49 -10.76 6.37
C LEU A 169 8.79 -10.02 6.63
N ASP A 170 9.68 -10.04 5.64
CA ASP A 170 10.87 -9.21 5.69
C ASP A 170 10.50 -7.77 5.25
N PRO A 171 10.47 -6.81 6.18
CA PRO A 171 10.13 -5.43 5.87
C PRO A 171 11.27 -4.70 5.17
N ARG A 172 12.43 -5.38 4.93
CA ARG A 172 13.62 -4.75 4.42
C ARG A 172 13.39 -4.25 2.99
N TYR A 173 13.29 -2.96 2.88
CA TYR A 173 13.58 -2.24 1.65
C TYR A 173 15.10 -2.20 1.52
N HIS A 174 15.65 -2.91 0.53
CA HIS A 174 17.04 -2.77 0.18
C HIS A 174 17.20 -1.41 -0.50
N MET A 175 17.57 -0.38 0.28
CA MET A 175 18.07 0.85 -0.31
C MET A 175 19.22 0.49 -1.25
N ALA A 176 19.10 0.82 -2.52
CA ALA A 176 20.26 0.97 -3.38
C ALA A 176 21.23 1.89 -2.62
N SER A 177 22.47 1.48 -2.52
CA SER A 177 23.51 2.18 -1.77
C SER A 177 23.46 3.68 -2.04
N VAL A 178 23.21 4.47 -0.99
CA VAL A 178 23.34 5.92 -1.04
C VAL A 178 24.84 6.18 -1.26
N TYR A 179 25.20 6.58 -2.46
CA TYR A 179 26.52 7.19 -2.70
C TYR A 179 26.50 8.56 -2.01
N VAL A 180 27.10 8.65 -0.85
CA VAL A 180 27.44 9.94 -0.25
C VAL A 180 28.66 10.44 -1.02
N ASP A 181 28.44 11.16 -2.11
CA ASP A 181 29.47 11.93 -2.78
C ASP A 181 29.66 13.21 -1.99
N GLY A 182 30.70 13.29 -1.22
CA GLY A 182 31.01 14.44 -0.37
C GLY A 182 31.99 14.09 0.73
N GLY A 183 33.11 13.52 0.36
CA GLY A 183 34.30 13.49 1.22
C GLY A 183 34.73 14.93 1.50
N VAL A 184 34.56 15.38 2.74
CA VAL A 184 35.24 16.59 3.21
C VAL A 184 36.73 16.25 3.28
N ASP A 185 37.54 16.73 2.34
CA ASP A 185 38.97 16.81 2.50
C ASP A 185 39.29 17.76 3.67
N ILE A 186 39.81 17.19 4.76
CA ILE A 186 40.39 17.92 5.88
C ILE A 186 41.88 18.03 5.67
#